data_b0ef3424f092c984de7081d48a20257c
#
_entry.id   b0ef3424f092c984de7081d48a20257c
#
_cell.length_a   1.000
_cell.length_b   1.000
_cell.length_c   1.000
_cell.angle_alpha   90.00
_cell.angle_beta   90.00
_cell.angle_gamma   90.00
#
_symmetry.space_group_name_H-M   'P 1'
#
loop_
_entity.id
_entity.type
_entity.pdbx_description
1 polymer ?
#
loop_
_entity_poly.entity_id
_entity_poly.type
_entity_poly.pdbx_seq_one_letter_code
_entity_poly.pdbx_strand_id
1 'polypeptide(L)'
;YTAMEIFGIDKKLQSSFSATGLKTVNSDKAFEAGLKKHGINPKDLADIEKNNPELWDKVTKTPGGIRDKAKQLTAKQKAFYEAGRLGMIIDGTGHRYNKIAKLKKHAESLGYDCYMVFVNTSLKVAQERNQQRDRVLPDDLLAKSWQDVQDNLGKFQNLFGSHFRIVDNTVYKPITREVQKAVNKFVRKPIYNRIGRKWIENAKALKKAGYIRK
;
A
#
# COMPACT_ATOMS: atom_id res chain seq x y z
N TYR A 1 6.95 -0.05 8.46
CA TYR A 1 6.65 -0.12 9.91
C TYR A 1 5.32 0.57 10.25
N THR A 2 5.14 1.85 9.89
CA THR A 2 3.95 2.65 10.28
C THR A 2 2.63 2.05 9.80
N ALA A 3 2.56 1.59 8.54
CA ALA A 3 1.35 0.94 8.02
C ALA A 3 1.02 -0.36 8.77
N MET A 4 2.05 -1.14 9.14
CA MET A 4 1.86 -2.38 9.92
C MET A 4 1.28 -2.09 11.30
N GLU A 5 1.73 -1.03 11.95
CA GLU A 5 1.22 -0.61 13.26
C GLU A 5 -0.18 -0.03 13.17
N ILE A 6 -0.44 0.86 12.19
CA ILE A 6 -1.76 1.50 11.98
C ILE A 6 -2.86 0.45 11.77
N PHE A 7 -2.58 -0.58 10.96
CA PHE A 7 -3.56 -1.57 10.56
C PHE A 7 -3.47 -2.89 11.33
N GLY A 8 -2.57 -2.99 12.32
CA GLY A 8 -2.39 -4.19 13.11
C GLY A 8 -1.95 -5.40 12.28
N ILE A 9 -1.00 -5.20 11.38
CA ILE A 9 -0.42 -6.28 10.57
C ILE A 9 0.68 -6.95 11.39
N ASP A 10 0.55 -8.24 11.66
CA ASP A 10 1.56 -8.98 12.40
C ASP A 10 2.88 -9.09 11.60
N LYS A 11 3.96 -8.61 12.22
CA LYS A 11 5.31 -8.62 11.63
C LYS A 11 5.88 -10.03 11.52
N LYS A 12 5.60 -10.89 12.50
CA LYS A 12 6.15 -12.27 12.57
C LYS A 12 5.47 -13.19 11.57
N LEU A 13 4.14 -13.09 11.44
CA LEU A 13 3.36 -13.93 10.53
C LEU A 13 3.47 -13.50 9.07
N GLN A 14 4.10 -12.37 8.77
CA GLN A 14 4.13 -11.75 7.43
C GLN A 14 2.76 -11.77 6.75
N SER A 15 1.71 -11.67 7.55
CA SER A 15 0.32 -11.83 7.15
C SER A 15 -0.06 -10.82 6.07
N SER A 16 -0.77 -11.29 5.05
CA SER A 16 -1.44 -10.42 4.08
C SER A 16 -2.72 -9.79 4.65
N PHE A 17 -3.01 -10.03 5.93
CA PHE A 17 -4.22 -9.58 6.62
C PHE A 17 -3.85 -8.60 7.72
N SER A 18 -4.68 -7.57 7.89
CA SER A 18 -4.67 -6.72 9.08
C SER A 18 -5.55 -7.31 10.17
N ALA A 19 -5.42 -6.81 11.40
CA ALA A 19 -6.32 -7.16 12.52
C ALA A 19 -7.81 -6.86 12.20
N THR A 20 -8.08 -5.97 11.24
CA THR A 20 -9.42 -5.63 10.77
C THR A 20 -9.89 -6.47 9.58
N GLY A 21 -9.12 -7.47 9.14
CA GLY A 21 -9.45 -8.34 8.00
C GLY A 21 -9.15 -7.73 6.63
N LEU A 22 -8.60 -6.51 6.55
CA LEU A 22 -8.20 -5.89 5.30
C LEU A 22 -7.00 -6.62 4.68
N LYS A 23 -7.02 -6.77 3.36
CA LYS A 23 -5.95 -7.40 2.59
C LYS A 23 -4.89 -6.39 2.20
N THR A 24 -3.62 -6.71 2.38
CA THR A 24 -2.52 -5.84 1.98
C THR A 24 -2.16 -6.07 0.52
N VAL A 25 -2.08 -4.98 -0.24
CA VAL A 25 -1.63 -4.95 -1.64
C VAL A 25 -0.30 -4.19 -1.68
N ASN A 26 0.80 -4.94 -1.71
CA ASN A 26 2.17 -4.42 -1.81
C ASN A 26 3.04 -5.42 -2.57
N SER A 27 3.77 -4.95 -3.59
CA SER A 27 4.64 -5.80 -4.41
C SER A 27 6.02 -6.05 -3.80
N ASP A 28 6.40 -5.34 -2.73
CA ASP A 28 7.77 -5.42 -2.20
C ASP A 28 8.03 -6.80 -1.56
N LYS A 29 7.07 -7.36 -0.83
CA LYS A 29 7.20 -8.72 -0.29
C LYS A 29 7.42 -9.78 -1.39
N ALA A 30 6.63 -9.70 -2.46
CA ALA A 30 6.79 -10.63 -3.58
C ALA A 30 8.14 -10.43 -4.31
N PHE A 31 8.62 -9.19 -4.38
CA PHE A 31 9.92 -8.87 -4.95
C PHE A 31 11.05 -9.42 -4.09
N GLU A 32 11.04 -9.18 -2.78
CA GLU A 32 12.05 -9.71 -1.84
C GLU A 32 12.08 -11.25 -1.85
N ALA A 33 10.91 -11.89 -1.86
CA ALA A 33 10.84 -13.35 -1.99
C ALA A 33 11.40 -13.83 -3.33
N GLY A 34 11.14 -13.10 -4.42
CA GLY A 34 11.72 -13.35 -5.73
C GLY A 34 13.23 -13.23 -5.75
N LEU A 35 13.80 -12.20 -5.12
CA LEU A 35 15.25 -12.01 -4.99
C LEU A 35 15.89 -13.20 -4.26
N LYS A 36 15.37 -13.55 -3.08
CA LYS A 36 15.85 -14.68 -2.26
C LYS A 36 15.83 -16.00 -3.04
N LYS A 37 14.75 -16.25 -3.80
CA LYS A 37 14.64 -17.45 -4.65
C LYS A 37 15.74 -17.53 -5.72
N HIS A 38 16.25 -16.39 -6.16
CA HIS A 38 17.34 -16.31 -7.15
C HIS A 38 18.72 -16.11 -6.50
N GLY A 39 18.85 -16.33 -5.19
CA GLY A 39 20.11 -16.20 -4.45
C GLY A 39 20.58 -14.75 -4.27
N ILE A 40 19.72 -13.76 -4.49
CA ILE A 40 20.06 -12.34 -4.35
C ILE A 40 19.59 -11.85 -2.98
N ASN A 41 20.52 -11.36 -2.15
CA ASN A 41 20.16 -10.72 -0.91
C ASN A 41 19.60 -9.32 -1.19
N PRO A 42 18.41 -8.95 -0.68
CA PRO A 42 17.87 -7.59 -0.84
C PRO A 42 18.80 -6.45 -0.40
N LYS A 43 19.72 -6.72 0.53
CA LYS A 43 20.73 -5.75 0.99
C LYS A 43 21.74 -5.40 -0.09
N ASP A 44 22.04 -6.32 -0.98
CA ASP A 44 23.05 -6.16 -2.01
C ASP A 44 22.51 -5.35 -3.22
N LEU A 45 21.21 -5.01 -3.23
CA LEU A 45 20.60 -4.31 -4.38
C LEU A 45 21.24 -2.96 -4.67
N ALA A 46 21.66 -2.20 -3.65
CA ALA A 46 22.32 -0.92 -3.86
C ALA A 46 23.71 -1.10 -4.52
N ASP A 47 24.43 -2.13 -4.10
CA ASP A 47 25.73 -2.48 -4.70
C ASP A 47 25.56 -3.00 -6.13
N ILE A 48 24.57 -3.86 -6.38
CA ILE A 48 24.23 -4.35 -7.72
C ILE A 48 23.87 -3.18 -8.65
N GLU A 49 23.08 -2.20 -8.19
CA GLU A 49 22.72 -1.01 -8.96
C GLU A 49 23.95 -0.23 -9.41
N LYS A 50 24.94 -0.08 -8.51
CA LYS A 50 26.14 0.70 -8.74
C LYS A 50 27.19 -0.05 -9.56
N ASN A 51 27.43 -1.33 -9.25
CA ASN A 51 28.58 -2.08 -9.70
C ASN A 51 28.24 -3.16 -10.75
N ASN A 52 26.94 -3.49 -10.93
CA ASN A 52 26.49 -4.48 -11.92
C ASN A 52 25.18 -4.04 -12.59
N PRO A 53 25.26 -3.02 -13.48
CA PRO A 53 24.06 -2.48 -14.16
C PRO A 53 23.29 -3.51 -14.98
N GLU A 54 23.98 -4.50 -15.57
CA GLU A 54 23.33 -5.56 -16.34
C GLU A 54 22.44 -6.43 -15.44
N LEU A 55 22.96 -6.87 -14.30
CA LEU A 55 22.18 -7.63 -13.31
C LEU A 55 21.05 -6.77 -12.74
N TRP A 56 21.31 -5.50 -12.44
CA TRP A 56 20.29 -4.55 -12.00
C TRP A 56 19.12 -4.45 -12.98
N ASP A 57 19.40 -4.29 -14.27
CA ASP A 57 18.38 -4.18 -15.29
C ASP A 57 17.60 -5.49 -15.45
N LYS A 58 18.29 -6.62 -15.41
CA LYS A 58 17.67 -7.95 -15.43
C LYS A 58 16.71 -8.18 -14.26
N VAL A 59 17.07 -7.70 -13.08
CA VAL A 59 16.26 -7.85 -11.86
C VAL A 59 15.08 -6.88 -11.83
N THR A 60 15.28 -5.63 -12.26
CA THR A 60 14.35 -4.52 -11.97
C THR A 60 13.58 -4.00 -13.19
N LYS A 61 14.15 -4.06 -14.40
CA LYS A 61 13.61 -3.43 -15.61
C LYS A 61 13.14 -4.43 -16.66
N THR A 62 13.78 -5.60 -16.75
CA THR A 62 13.48 -6.59 -17.79
C THR A 62 12.05 -7.11 -17.69
N PRO A 63 11.27 -7.14 -18.79
CA PRO A 63 9.99 -7.81 -18.85
C PRO A 63 10.14 -9.30 -18.44
N GLY A 64 9.27 -9.79 -17.56
CA GLY A 64 9.39 -11.14 -16.99
C GLY A 64 10.50 -11.32 -15.96
N GLY A 65 11.25 -10.26 -15.63
CA GLY A 65 12.23 -10.25 -14.55
C GLY A 65 11.57 -10.30 -13.15
N ILE A 66 12.40 -10.34 -12.11
CA ILE A 66 11.91 -10.56 -10.72
C ILE A 66 10.94 -9.47 -10.31
N ARG A 67 11.25 -8.19 -10.58
CA ARG A 67 10.38 -7.06 -10.24
C ARG A 67 9.06 -7.07 -11.02
N ASP A 68 9.12 -7.42 -12.29
CA ASP A 68 7.94 -7.51 -13.14
C ASP A 68 7.01 -8.63 -12.69
N LYS A 69 7.53 -9.82 -12.44
CA LYS A 69 6.78 -10.96 -11.88
C LYS A 69 6.13 -10.61 -10.55
N ALA A 70 6.83 -9.91 -9.66
CA ALA A 70 6.28 -9.44 -8.38
C ALA A 70 5.10 -8.48 -8.58
N LYS A 71 5.21 -7.54 -9.53
CA LYS A 71 4.10 -6.63 -9.88
C LYS A 71 2.91 -7.38 -10.48
N GLN A 72 3.14 -8.33 -11.37
CA GLN A 72 2.09 -9.13 -11.99
C GLN A 72 1.35 -9.99 -10.94
N LEU A 73 2.08 -10.64 -10.02
CA LEU A 73 1.50 -11.40 -8.93
C LEU A 73 0.61 -10.51 -8.04
N THR A 74 1.11 -9.35 -7.67
CA THR A 74 0.36 -8.39 -6.85
C THR A 74 -0.88 -7.86 -7.57
N ALA A 75 -0.79 -7.64 -8.89
CA ALA A 75 -1.93 -7.23 -9.71
C ALA A 75 -3.01 -8.33 -9.75
N LYS A 76 -2.62 -9.61 -9.90
CA LYS A 76 -3.54 -10.75 -9.84
C LYS A 76 -4.21 -10.86 -8.47
N GLN A 77 -3.45 -10.76 -7.38
CA GLN A 77 -4.00 -10.76 -6.01
C GLN A 77 -5.03 -9.64 -5.81
N LYS A 78 -4.67 -8.41 -6.25
CA LYS A 78 -5.59 -7.26 -6.18
C LYS A 78 -6.88 -7.54 -6.95
N ALA A 79 -6.80 -8.10 -8.16
CA ALA A 79 -7.96 -8.45 -8.96
C ALA A 79 -8.89 -9.46 -8.25
N PHE A 80 -8.33 -10.47 -7.58
CA PHE A 80 -9.12 -11.40 -6.77
C PHE A 80 -9.79 -10.71 -5.58
N TYR A 81 -9.10 -9.78 -4.91
CA TYR A 81 -9.70 -9.02 -3.81
C TYR A 81 -10.82 -8.11 -4.31
N GLU A 82 -10.66 -7.49 -5.46
CA GLU A 82 -11.69 -6.68 -6.11
C GLU A 82 -12.91 -7.52 -6.54
N ALA A 83 -12.68 -8.70 -7.12
CA ALA A 83 -13.76 -9.62 -7.48
C ALA A 83 -14.58 -10.06 -6.26
N GLY A 84 -13.91 -10.35 -5.15
CA GLY A 84 -14.55 -10.70 -3.87
C GLY A 84 -15.07 -9.50 -3.07
N ARG A 85 -14.88 -8.27 -3.53
CA ARG A 85 -15.21 -7.03 -2.79
C ARG A 85 -14.60 -6.99 -1.38
N LEU A 86 -13.39 -7.54 -1.24
CA LEU A 86 -12.66 -7.55 0.02
C LEU A 86 -12.04 -6.17 0.31
N GLY A 87 -12.08 -5.74 1.56
CA GLY A 87 -11.39 -4.51 1.96
C GLY A 87 -9.88 -4.61 1.76
N MET A 88 -9.25 -3.53 1.29
CA MET A 88 -7.83 -3.52 0.91
C MET A 88 -7.08 -2.36 1.55
N ILE A 89 -5.81 -2.61 1.87
CA ILE A 89 -4.79 -1.61 2.17
C ILE A 89 -3.84 -1.58 0.98
N ILE A 90 -3.80 -0.47 0.26
CA ILE A 90 -2.89 -0.31 -0.86
C ILE A 90 -1.75 0.57 -0.40
N ASP A 91 -0.57 -0.03 -0.25
CA ASP A 91 0.63 0.66 0.18
C ASP A 91 1.36 1.29 -1.02
N GLY A 92 1.81 2.52 -0.86
CA GLY A 92 2.52 3.26 -1.89
C GLY A 92 3.11 4.58 -1.38
N THR A 93 4.13 5.07 -2.09
CA THR A 93 4.90 6.26 -1.69
C THR A 93 4.16 7.59 -1.87
N GLY A 94 3.12 7.65 -2.70
CA GLY A 94 2.37 8.90 -2.91
C GLY A 94 2.99 9.90 -3.89
N HIS A 95 4.18 9.65 -4.46
CA HIS A 95 4.84 10.59 -5.39
C HIS A 95 4.09 10.77 -6.73
N ARG A 96 3.23 9.84 -7.12
CA ARG A 96 2.47 9.88 -8.39
C ARG A 96 0.99 10.13 -8.16
N TYR A 97 0.60 11.40 -8.04
CA TYR A 97 -0.80 11.79 -7.83
C TYR A 97 -1.78 11.13 -8.80
N ASN A 98 -1.52 11.22 -10.11
CA ASN A 98 -2.42 10.69 -11.14
C ASN A 98 -2.66 9.19 -11.01
N LYS A 99 -1.66 8.42 -10.56
CA LYS A 99 -1.81 6.98 -10.31
C LYS A 99 -2.80 6.73 -9.17
N ILE A 100 -2.69 7.49 -8.09
CA ILE A 100 -3.58 7.36 -6.92
C ILE A 100 -4.99 7.82 -7.25
N ALA A 101 -5.13 8.93 -7.98
CA ALA A 101 -6.43 9.43 -8.42
C ALA A 101 -7.16 8.41 -9.33
N LYS A 102 -6.46 7.81 -10.30
CA LYS A 102 -7.02 6.74 -11.14
C LYS A 102 -7.41 5.51 -10.32
N LEU A 103 -6.58 5.12 -9.36
CA LEU A 103 -6.85 3.99 -8.49
C LEU A 103 -8.10 4.23 -7.62
N LYS A 104 -8.22 5.42 -7.03
CA LYS A 104 -9.42 5.82 -6.28
C LYS A 104 -10.67 5.75 -7.15
N LYS A 105 -10.64 6.38 -8.34
CA LYS A 105 -11.77 6.36 -9.29
C LYS A 105 -12.18 4.93 -9.67
N HIS A 106 -11.20 4.07 -9.94
CA HIS A 106 -11.46 2.66 -10.23
C HIS A 106 -12.10 1.93 -9.04
N ALA A 107 -11.56 2.09 -7.83
CA ALA A 107 -12.11 1.46 -6.64
C ALA A 107 -13.55 1.95 -6.37
N GLU A 108 -13.82 3.24 -6.49
CA GLU A 108 -15.17 3.80 -6.32
C GLU A 108 -16.16 3.27 -7.36
N SER A 109 -15.74 3.04 -8.60
CA SER A 109 -16.57 2.43 -9.64
C SER A 109 -16.92 0.96 -9.36
N LEU A 110 -16.11 0.29 -8.54
CA LEU A 110 -16.39 -1.06 -8.04
C LEU A 110 -17.24 -1.08 -6.75
N GLY A 111 -17.55 0.09 -6.18
CA GLY A 111 -18.38 0.20 -4.99
C GLY A 111 -17.61 0.37 -3.68
N TYR A 112 -16.30 0.60 -3.72
CA TYR A 112 -15.51 0.88 -2.51
C TYR A 112 -15.67 2.32 -2.03
N ASP A 113 -15.65 2.50 -0.73
CA ASP A 113 -15.35 3.77 -0.09
C ASP A 113 -13.84 3.88 0.10
N CYS A 114 -13.25 4.98 -0.32
CA CYS A 114 -11.80 5.17 -0.33
C CYS A 114 -11.37 6.17 0.76
N TYR A 115 -10.35 5.78 1.52
CA TYR A 115 -9.73 6.59 2.56
C TYR A 115 -8.23 6.68 2.34
N MET A 116 -7.61 7.78 2.76
CA MET A 116 -6.17 7.95 2.70
C MET A 116 -5.60 8.26 4.07
N VAL A 117 -4.60 7.47 4.46
CA VAL A 117 -3.72 7.78 5.59
C VAL A 117 -2.38 8.21 5.00
N PHE A 118 -2.07 9.49 5.11
CA PHE A 118 -0.84 10.08 4.63
C PHE A 118 0.17 10.13 5.77
N VAL A 119 1.24 9.38 5.64
CA VAL A 119 2.32 9.34 6.64
C VAL A 119 3.37 10.36 6.24
N ASN A 120 3.42 11.47 6.96
CA ASN A 120 4.36 12.56 6.74
C ASN A 120 5.62 12.44 7.61
N THR A 121 6.74 12.91 7.10
CA THR A 121 8.00 13.03 7.84
C THR A 121 8.86 14.13 7.25
N SER A 122 9.83 14.69 8.01
CA SER A 122 10.81 15.61 7.46
C SER A 122 11.78 14.89 6.52
N LEU A 123 12.37 15.64 5.57
CA LEU A 123 13.39 15.09 4.66
C LEU A 123 14.57 14.51 5.44
N LYS A 124 15.06 15.22 6.46
CA LYS A 124 16.16 14.75 7.31
C LYS A 124 15.87 13.39 7.92
N VAL A 125 14.70 13.21 8.52
CA VAL A 125 14.29 11.92 9.12
C VAL A 125 14.09 10.85 8.05
N ALA A 126 13.61 11.21 6.86
CA ALA A 126 13.51 10.27 5.74
C ALA A 126 14.88 9.77 5.30
N GLN A 127 15.89 10.66 5.22
CA GLN A 127 17.28 10.32 4.91
C GLN A 127 17.92 9.45 6.00
N GLU A 128 17.80 9.81 7.27
CA GLU A 128 18.32 9.02 8.40
C GLU A 128 17.74 7.59 8.39
N ARG A 129 16.42 7.44 8.15
CA ARG A 129 15.77 6.15 8.08
C ARG A 129 16.12 5.37 6.81
N ASN A 130 16.42 6.05 5.72
CA ASN A 130 16.87 5.43 4.49
C ASN A 130 18.20 4.70 4.71
N GLN A 131 19.13 5.31 5.43
CA GLN A 131 20.43 4.68 5.75
C GLN A 131 20.31 3.42 6.63
N GLN A 132 19.21 3.28 7.37
CA GLN A 132 18.96 2.12 8.23
C GLN A 132 18.22 0.97 7.51
N ARG A 133 17.91 1.15 6.21
CA ARG A 133 17.19 0.13 5.44
C ARG A 133 18.15 -0.91 4.88
N ASP A 134 17.62 -2.12 4.66
CA ASP A 134 18.33 -3.14 3.90
C ASP A 134 18.59 -2.70 2.45
N ARG A 135 17.75 -1.83 1.91
CA ARG A 135 17.91 -1.22 0.61
C ARG A 135 17.94 0.31 0.77
N VAL A 136 19.12 0.87 0.65
CA VAL A 136 19.37 2.32 0.68
C VAL A 136 19.09 2.90 -0.71
N LEU A 137 18.36 4.01 -0.79
CA LEU A 137 18.16 4.77 -2.03
C LEU A 137 19.21 5.89 -2.11
N PRO A 138 19.66 6.29 -3.30
CA PRO A 138 20.46 7.50 -3.48
C PRO A 138 19.73 8.73 -2.91
N ASP A 139 20.48 9.63 -2.27
CA ASP A 139 19.88 10.74 -1.51
C ASP A 139 19.15 11.74 -2.42
N ASP A 140 19.60 11.95 -3.64
CA ASP A 140 18.95 12.78 -4.65
C ASP A 140 17.59 12.20 -5.08
N LEU A 141 17.52 10.89 -5.30
CA LEU A 141 16.27 10.20 -5.62
C LEU A 141 15.30 10.22 -4.44
N LEU A 142 15.81 10.06 -3.22
CA LEU A 142 15.00 10.14 -2.03
C LEU A 142 14.45 11.56 -1.83
N ALA A 143 15.30 12.60 -1.95
CA ALA A 143 14.90 13.99 -1.82
C ALA A 143 13.85 14.38 -2.87
N LYS A 144 14.07 13.99 -4.12
CA LYS A 144 13.09 14.20 -5.20
C LYS A 144 11.76 13.52 -4.91
N SER A 145 11.80 12.24 -4.52
CA SER A 145 10.57 11.50 -4.18
C SER A 145 9.84 12.12 -2.99
N TRP A 146 10.57 12.59 -1.99
CA TRP A 146 10.01 13.29 -0.84
C TRP A 146 9.33 14.60 -1.27
N GLN A 147 9.99 15.41 -2.11
CA GLN A 147 9.43 16.66 -2.63
C GLN A 147 8.14 16.39 -3.43
N ASP A 148 8.16 15.43 -4.35
CA ASP A 148 6.98 15.03 -5.13
C ASP A 148 5.80 14.64 -4.22
N VAL A 149 6.07 14.01 -3.07
CA VAL A 149 5.06 13.63 -2.08
C VAL A 149 4.52 14.88 -1.36
N GLN A 150 5.38 15.83 -0.96
CA GLN A 150 4.94 17.09 -0.34
C GLN A 150 4.09 17.92 -1.30
N ASP A 151 4.48 18.03 -2.56
CA ASP A 151 3.74 18.77 -3.61
C ASP A 151 2.36 18.17 -3.88
N ASN A 152 2.18 16.90 -3.56
CA ASN A 152 0.91 16.20 -3.71
C ASN A 152 0.01 16.26 -2.46
N LEU A 153 0.51 16.73 -1.32
CA LEU A 153 -0.24 16.71 -0.05
C LEU A 153 -1.60 17.43 -0.17
N GLY A 154 -1.60 18.68 -0.62
CA GLY A 154 -2.82 19.46 -0.81
C GLY A 154 -3.76 18.85 -1.85
N LYS A 155 -3.20 18.28 -2.92
CA LYS A 155 -3.97 17.58 -3.96
C LYS A 155 -4.67 16.34 -3.40
N PHE A 156 -3.99 15.57 -2.52
CA PHE A 156 -4.61 14.42 -1.86
C PHE A 156 -5.65 14.84 -0.84
N GLN A 157 -5.41 15.91 -0.09
CA GLN A 157 -6.41 16.46 0.83
C GLN A 157 -7.70 16.82 0.08
N ASN A 158 -7.60 17.48 -1.06
CA ASN A 158 -8.76 17.81 -1.90
C ASN A 158 -9.41 16.53 -2.49
N LEU A 159 -8.61 15.56 -2.96
CA LEU A 159 -9.10 14.35 -3.59
C LEU A 159 -9.88 13.44 -2.62
N PHE A 160 -9.45 13.35 -1.36
CA PHE A 160 -10.07 12.49 -0.35
C PHE A 160 -10.98 13.24 0.64
N GLY A 161 -10.88 14.56 0.72
CA GLY A 161 -11.72 15.42 1.58
C GLY A 161 -11.74 14.94 3.03
N SER A 162 -12.92 14.72 3.58
CA SER A 162 -13.10 14.24 4.97
C SER A 162 -12.54 12.82 5.23
N HIS A 163 -12.16 12.09 4.17
CA HIS A 163 -11.57 10.76 4.24
C HIS A 163 -10.02 10.78 4.20
N PHE A 164 -9.44 11.96 4.31
CA PHE A 164 -8.00 12.15 4.39
C PHE A 164 -7.55 12.31 5.85
N ARG A 165 -6.45 11.65 6.22
CA ARG A 165 -5.81 11.81 7.54
C ARG A 165 -4.30 11.87 7.36
N ILE A 166 -3.67 12.83 8.05
CA ILE A 166 -2.22 12.96 8.14
C ILE A 166 -1.75 12.34 9.45
N VAL A 167 -0.68 11.58 9.37
CA VAL A 167 0.07 11.04 10.51
C VAL A 167 1.45 11.65 10.46
N ASP A 168 1.81 12.44 11.45
CA ASP A 168 3.18 12.93 11.62
C ASP A 168 4.05 11.79 12.17
N ASN A 169 5.05 11.41 11.39
CA ASN A 169 6.03 10.38 11.71
C ASN A 169 7.44 10.94 11.79
N THR A 170 7.59 12.24 11.98
CA THR A 170 8.90 12.92 12.11
C THR A 170 9.62 12.45 13.37
N VAL A 171 8.91 12.34 14.48
CA VAL A 171 9.42 11.72 15.71
C VAL A 171 8.81 10.33 15.84
N TYR A 172 9.65 9.32 16.11
CA TYR A 172 9.13 7.98 16.41
C TYR A 172 8.28 8.06 17.69
N LYS A 173 7.00 8.05 17.50
CA LYS A 173 6.01 7.88 18.58
C LYS A 173 5.24 6.60 18.28
N PRO A 174 4.92 5.80 19.31
CA PRO A 174 3.93 4.74 19.12
C PRO A 174 2.70 5.36 18.48
N ILE A 175 2.15 4.72 17.47
CA ILE A 175 0.98 5.24 16.76
C ILE A 175 -0.10 5.56 17.78
N THR A 176 -0.50 6.82 17.80
CA THR A 176 -1.41 7.32 18.81
C THR A 176 -2.74 6.58 18.74
N ARG A 177 -3.38 6.35 19.88
CA ARG A 177 -4.75 5.81 19.95
C ARG A 177 -5.72 6.56 19.02
N GLU A 178 -5.45 7.82 18.74
CA GLU A 178 -6.24 8.67 17.84
C GLU A 178 -6.19 8.22 16.40
N VAL A 179 -5.00 7.86 15.87
CA VAL A 179 -4.86 7.33 14.50
C VAL A 179 -5.54 5.97 14.41
N GLN A 180 -5.34 5.09 15.39
CA GLN A 180 -6.02 3.80 15.43
C GLN A 180 -7.55 3.95 15.51
N LYS A 181 -8.04 4.88 16.34
CA LYS A 181 -9.46 5.21 16.41
C LYS A 181 -10.00 5.73 15.09
N ALA A 182 -9.26 6.61 14.39
CA ALA A 182 -9.66 7.15 13.10
C ALA A 182 -9.76 6.04 12.04
N VAL A 183 -8.75 5.17 11.94
CA VAL A 183 -8.75 4.02 11.03
C VAL A 183 -9.88 3.05 11.36
N ASN A 184 -10.05 2.68 12.62
CA ASN A 184 -11.14 1.81 13.05
C ASN A 184 -12.52 2.41 12.76
N LYS A 185 -12.66 3.72 12.90
CA LYS A 185 -13.88 4.44 12.52
C LYS A 185 -14.16 4.34 11.03
N PHE A 186 -13.14 4.44 10.17
CA PHE A 186 -13.30 4.25 8.72
C PHE A 186 -13.72 2.84 8.38
N VAL A 187 -13.03 1.84 8.93
CA VAL A 187 -13.28 0.42 8.62
C VAL A 187 -14.66 -0.05 9.09
N ARG A 188 -15.17 0.53 10.19
CA ARG A 188 -16.48 0.14 10.77
C ARG A 188 -17.66 0.96 10.26
N LYS A 189 -17.42 2.03 9.49
CA LYS A 189 -18.53 2.82 8.93
C LYS A 189 -19.34 1.98 7.94
N PRO A 190 -20.67 2.15 7.94
CA PRO A 190 -21.49 1.64 6.84
C PRO A 190 -21.02 2.20 5.49
N ILE A 191 -21.00 1.38 4.48
CA ILE A 191 -20.60 1.78 3.13
C ILE A 191 -21.60 2.82 2.60
N TYR A 192 -21.11 3.97 2.15
CA TYR A 192 -21.92 5.03 1.56
C TYR A 192 -21.98 4.96 0.04
N ASN A 193 -21.03 4.29 -0.63
CA ASN A 193 -21.04 4.11 -2.07
C ASN A 193 -22.29 3.31 -2.51
N ARG A 194 -23.09 3.90 -3.40
CA ARG A 194 -24.37 3.30 -3.85
C ARG A 194 -24.18 1.93 -4.50
N ILE A 195 -23.13 1.77 -5.31
CA ILE A 195 -22.81 0.48 -5.99
C ILE A 195 -22.46 -0.56 -4.93
N GLY A 196 -21.63 -0.20 -3.95
CA GLY A 196 -21.24 -1.10 -2.87
C GLY A 196 -22.43 -1.52 -1.99
N ARG A 197 -23.31 -0.59 -1.64
CA ARG A 197 -24.54 -0.90 -0.89
C ARG A 197 -25.43 -1.88 -1.65
N LYS A 198 -25.70 -1.62 -2.92
CA LYS A 198 -26.51 -2.50 -3.77
C LYS A 198 -25.91 -3.91 -3.89
N TRP A 199 -24.57 -3.98 -4.02
CA TRP A 199 -23.87 -5.26 -4.06
C TRP A 199 -24.05 -6.05 -2.75
N ILE A 200 -23.92 -5.38 -1.59
CA ILE A 200 -24.13 -6.01 -0.27
C ILE A 200 -25.57 -6.50 -0.09
N GLU A 201 -26.54 -5.69 -0.48
CA GLU A 201 -27.95 -6.06 -0.41
C GLU A 201 -28.24 -7.31 -1.25
N ASN A 202 -27.74 -7.36 -2.49
CA ASN A 202 -27.85 -8.53 -3.36
C ASN A 202 -27.17 -9.76 -2.75
N ALA A 203 -25.94 -9.61 -2.22
CA ALA A 203 -25.21 -10.71 -1.59
C ALA A 203 -25.97 -11.28 -0.37
N LYS A 204 -26.56 -10.40 0.44
CA LYS A 204 -27.40 -10.80 1.59
C LYS A 204 -28.67 -11.56 1.13
N ALA A 205 -29.30 -11.09 0.06
CA ALA A 205 -30.48 -11.75 -0.51
C ALA A 205 -30.15 -13.16 -1.02
N LEU A 206 -29.04 -13.29 -1.78
CA LEU A 206 -28.57 -14.60 -2.29
C LEU A 206 -28.21 -15.56 -1.14
N LYS A 207 -27.58 -15.05 -0.08
CA LYS A 207 -27.29 -15.86 1.11
C LYS A 207 -28.55 -16.33 1.81
N LYS A 208 -29.57 -15.46 1.96
CA LYS A 208 -30.88 -15.80 2.56
C LYS A 208 -31.61 -16.86 1.72
N ALA A 209 -31.50 -16.77 0.39
CA ALA A 209 -32.10 -17.73 -0.54
C ALA A 209 -31.32 -19.06 -0.70
N GLY A 210 -30.18 -19.24 0.02
CA GLY A 210 -29.38 -20.46 0.01
C GLY A 210 -28.41 -20.61 -1.17
N TYR A 211 -28.29 -19.62 -2.05
CA TYR A 211 -27.35 -19.66 -3.19
C TYR A 211 -25.89 -19.45 -2.80
N ILE A 212 -25.63 -18.88 -1.62
CA ILE A 212 -24.27 -18.67 -1.07
C ILE A 212 -24.20 -19.35 0.29
N ARG A 213 -23.27 -20.31 0.45
CA ARG A 213 -23.05 -20.99 1.73
C ARG A 213 -22.44 -20.04 2.78
N LYS A 214 -22.66 -20.40 4.06
CA LYS A 214 -22.06 -19.67 5.21
C LYS A 214 -20.54 -19.76 5.23
#